data_80e43e278a71fdda67646d20adde8458
#
_entry.id   80e43e278a71fdda67646d20adde8458
#
_cell.length_a   1.000
_cell.length_b   1.000
_cell.length_c   1.000
_cell.angle_alpha   90.00
_cell.angle_beta   90.00
_cell.angle_gamma   90.00
#
_symmetry.space_group_name_H-M   'P 1'
#
loop_
_entity.id
_entity.type
_entity.pdbx_description
1 polymer ?
#
loop_
_entity_poly.entity_id
_entity_poly.type
_entity_poly.pdbx_seq_one_letter_code
_entity_poly.pdbx_strand_id
1 'polypeptide(L)'
;MSIEDKISSFIKDMGYLNDEHVLGIFFYGSYLTGLNTDNSDIDLHIIFDNEDPNHLIRGNKIVDGTRIEYFEKPLEDIYQTVNEDYMNQNNATLTIFGTSKIIYAKDNRLKQLQEYVINKFSNPLPPLSDDEAKEQVSILNNRMEKLEKYAETNNPHFEHLYHLTIDKIRRFYHNLMGIPRIETSKGFRLYTDEKYRNAFCINKIPEQIFIEMYFKLVSDTSLDKIQKYNLLNKMYEFTKRNVVLENDYRILIKSRNDGFDIPIIEPTIIEKRDTIEIPPTTLKRVLKFIKEMDYLNNNHCLGVIVYGSSLTGFNTNISDIDLHIVFDNEKPDRLIRGNKIIDGTKIEYFEKPIKDIYLEIENGYLNQNNASFAIIGKGTIVFERDSKLSLLQQYALNRFSTPMPCLSEDDAREQVSIINNRMEKLEKFAINDDPRFEHLSHLTIDKIRKFYHKSIGISKIPTSKVYRIYTDEDYRNSVYKENPELEFVNMYLNLITTNCVDKLQRLEMIKEFYNYATRNINLGNDYRILIKSRNTGINQKRWSKALINTLFLSFNFNLFVII
;
A
#
# COMPACT_ATOMS: atom_id res chain seq x y z
N MET A 1 4.53 40.06 6.26
CA MET A 1 5.53 39.82 5.19
C MET A 1 4.80 39.31 3.95
N SER A 2 5.27 39.67 2.71
CA SER A 2 4.77 39.04 1.48
C SER A 2 5.20 37.57 1.41
N ILE A 3 4.65 36.80 0.46
CA ILE A 3 5.05 35.40 0.27
C ILE A 3 6.52 35.31 -0.16
N GLU A 4 6.93 36.21 -1.06
CA GLU A 4 8.32 36.31 -1.52
C GLU A 4 9.27 36.63 -0.37
N ASP A 5 8.90 37.52 0.56
CA ASP A 5 9.69 37.83 1.74
C ASP A 5 9.83 36.63 2.69
N LYS A 6 8.73 35.87 2.90
CA LYS A 6 8.74 34.65 3.73
C LYS A 6 9.64 33.58 3.13
N ILE A 7 9.56 33.36 1.82
CA ILE A 7 10.42 32.42 1.10
C ILE A 7 11.89 32.86 1.21
N SER A 8 12.18 34.15 0.99
CA SER A 8 13.53 34.71 1.08
C SER A 8 14.12 34.57 2.49
N SER A 9 13.31 34.85 3.52
CA SER A 9 13.71 34.64 4.92
C SER A 9 14.02 33.15 5.19
N PHE A 10 13.15 32.24 4.76
CA PHE A 10 13.35 30.80 4.90
C PHE A 10 14.66 30.34 4.23
N ILE A 11 14.89 30.73 2.97
CA ILE A 11 16.09 30.35 2.22
C ILE A 11 17.37 30.84 2.90
N LYS A 12 17.33 32.07 3.44
CA LYS A 12 18.46 32.67 4.18
C LYS A 12 18.69 31.92 5.50
N ASP A 13 17.65 31.68 6.26
CA ASP A 13 17.71 30.99 7.58
C ASP A 13 18.23 29.57 7.46
N MET A 14 17.90 28.88 6.35
CA MET A 14 18.36 27.53 6.06
C MET A 14 19.77 27.49 5.45
N GLY A 15 20.33 28.64 5.05
CA GLY A 15 21.68 28.75 4.50
C GLY A 15 21.84 28.23 3.06
N TYR A 16 20.75 27.93 2.34
CA TYR A 16 20.81 27.27 1.02
C TYR A 16 21.58 28.03 -0.05
N LEU A 17 21.65 29.37 0.03
CA LEU A 17 22.41 30.15 -0.94
C LEU A 17 23.93 30.04 -0.77
N ASN A 18 24.40 29.63 0.42
CA ASN A 18 25.81 29.46 0.75
C ASN A 18 26.25 27.98 0.69
N ASP A 19 25.31 27.06 0.46
CA ASP A 19 25.60 25.63 0.33
C ASP A 19 25.99 25.33 -1.13
N GLU A 20 27.21 24.85 -1.30
CA GLU A 20 27.75 24.54 -2.63
C GLU A 20 27.08 23.38 -3.32
N HIS A 21 26.40 22.50 -2.55
CA HIS A 21 25.67 21.34 -3.06
C HIS A 21 24.24 21.68 -3.51
N VAL A 22 23.70 22.84 -3.15
CA VAL A 22 22.39 23.29 -3.60
C VAL A 22 22.45 23.74 -5.05
N LEU A 23 21.73 23.06 -5.93
CA LEU A 23 21.59 23.38 -7.34
C LEU A 23 20.51 24.41 -7.62
N GLY A 24 19.47 24.43 -6.80
CA GLY A 24 18.39 25.40 -6.93
C GLY A 24 17.12 25.04 -6.17
N ILE A 25 16.09 25.89 -6.33
CA ILE A 25 14.85 25.81 -5.56
C ILE A 25 13.66 26.00 -6.49
N PHE A 26 12.70 25.07 -6.42
CA PHE A 26 11.39 25.19 -7.04
C PHE A 26 10.35 25.65 -6.00
N PHE A 27 9.49 26.59 -6.42
CA PHE A 27 8.28 26.98 -5.72
C PHE A 27 7.07 26.44 -6.49
N TYR A 28 6.16 25.74 -5.80
CA TYR A 28 5.01 25.09 -6.41
C TYR A 28 3.78 25.13 -5.48
N GLY A 29 2.72 24.41 -5.83
CA GLY A 29 1.55 24.25 -4.97
C GLY A 29 0.49 25.33 -5.12
N SER A 30 -0.36 25.45 -4.08
CA SER A 30 -1.59 26.25 -4.13
C SER A 30 -1.34 27.75 -4.27
N TYR A 31 -0.29 28.27 -3.66
CA TYR A 31 0.05 29.69 -3.78
C TYR A 31 0.48 30.08 -5.19
N LEU A 32 1.23 29.21 -5.89
CA LEU A 32 1.63 29.48 -7.27
C LEU A 32 0.44 29.45 -8.23
N THR A 33 -0.53 28.57 -7.96
CA THR A 33 -1.69 28.35 -8.84
C THR A 33 -2.89 29.25 -8.52
N GLY A 34 -2.81 30.07 -7.46
CA GLY A 34 -3.93 30.90 -7.00
C GLY A 34 -5.10 30.10 -6.41
N LEU A 35 -4.85 28.85 -6.00
CA LEU A 35 -5.81 27.96 -5.36
C LEU A 35 -5.63 27.88 -3.83
N ASN A 36 -4.79 28.78 -3.28
CA ASN A 36 -4.51 28.85 -1.84
C ASN A 36 -5.72 29.36 -1.05
N THR A 37 -5.75 28.97 0.20
CA THR A 37 -6.65 29.46 1.26
C THR A 37 -5.80 30.04 2.37
N ASP A 38 -6.41 30.72 3.35
CA ASP A 38 -5.69 31.33 4.49
C ASP A 38 -4.81 30.36 5.28
N ASN A 39 -5.12 29.06 5.21
CA ASN A 39 -4.37 28.00 5.87
C ASN A 39 -3.53 27.14 4.92
N SER A 40 -3.21 27.66 3.74
CA SER A 40 -2.36 26.94 2.78
C SER A 40 -0.90 27.06 3.16
N ASP A 41 -0.14 25.98 2.91
CA ASP A 41 1.30 25.94 3.07
C ASP A 41 1.99 26.54 1.85
N ILE A 42 3.18 27.06 2.04
CA ILE A 42 4.12 27.36 0.96
C ILE A 42 4.90 26.07 0.69
N ASP A 43 4.87 25.60 -0.54
CA ASP A 43 5.52 24.35 -0.95
C ASP A 43 6.84 24.64 -1.69
N LEU A 44 7.95 24.11 -1.19
CA LEU A 44 9.28 24.28 -1.80
C LEU A 44 9.96 22.94 -2.05
N HIS A 45 10.71 22.84 -3.15
CA HIS A 45 11.62 21.71 -3.41
C HIS A 45 13.03 22.24 -3.61
N ILE A 46 13.95 21.83 -2.75
CA ILE A 46 15.37 22.17 -2.78
C ILE A 46 16.11 21.02 -3.45
N ILE A 47 16.83 21.32 -4.51
CA ILE A 47 17.52 20.33 -5.33
C ILE A 47 19.00 20.39 -5.00
N PHE A 48 19.54 19.24 -4.64
CA PHE A 48 20.96 19.04 -4.36
C PHE A 48 21.65 18.34 -5.53
N ASP A 49 22.97 18.48 -5.60
CA ASP A 49 23.77 17.63 -6.48
C ASP A 49 23.74 16.16 -5.98
N ASN A 50 24.44 15.27 -6.66
CA ASN A 50 24.36 13.83 -6.37
C ASN A 50 25.47 13.33 -5.42
N GLU A 51 26.24 14.22 -4.77
CA GLU A 51 27.36 13.83 -3.90
C GLU A 51 26.89 13.07 -2.66
N ASP A 52 25.72 13.43 -2.10
CA ASP A 52 25.05 12.62 -1.08
C ASP A 52 23.70 12.11 -1.59
N PRO A 53 23.65 10.89 -2.17
CA PRO A 53 22.38 10.27 -2.62
C PRO A 53 21.41 9.98 -1.47
N ASN A 54 21.85 10.18 -0.23
CA ASN A 54 21.07 9.94 0.97
C ASN A 54 20.40 11.21 1.49
N HIS A 55 20.63 12.34 0.85
CA HIS A 55 20.04 13.63 1.20
C HIS A 55 18.57 13.73 0.78
N LEU A 56 17.73 12.90 1.42
CA LEU A 56 16.30 12.86 1.19
C LEU A 56 15.61 13.36 2.44
N ILE A 57 15.24 14.64 2.44
CA ILE A 57 14.65 15.29 3.61
C ILE A 57 13.23 15.76 3.29
N ARG A 58 12.34 15.58 4.25
CA ARG A 58 11.06 16.29 4.34
C ARG A 58 11.09 17.17 5.57
N GLY A 59 10.78 18.45 5.38
CA GLY A 59 10.77 19.40 6.47
C GLY A 59 9.54 20.29 6.49
N ASN A 60 9.36 20.90 7.64
CA ASN A 60 8.36 21.92 7.88
C ASN A 60 8.96 23.01 8.76
N LYS A 61 8.74 24.28 8.42
CA LYS A 61 9.20 25.43 9.20
C LYS A 61 8.15 26.52 9.20
N ILE A 62 7.90 27.10 10.34
CA ILE A 62 7.00 28.25 10.47
C ILE A 62 7.81 29.55 10.27
N VAL A 63 7.40 30.37 9.30
CA VAL A 63 7.99 31.67 9.02
C VAL A 63 6.89 32.71 9.02
N ASP A 64 6.95 33.67 9.95
CA ASP A 64 5.95 34.72 10.12
C ASP A 64 4.50 34.16 10.09
N GLY A 65 4.26 33.12 10.91
CA GLY A 65 2.95 32.46 11.05
C GLY A 65 2.50 31.59 9.87
N THR A 66 3.31 31.52 8.80
CA THR A 66 3.00 30.69 7.63
C THR A 66 3.86 29.43 7.63
N ARG A 67 3.23 28.29 7.41
CA ARG A 67 3.91 27.00 7.28
C ARG A 67 4.58 26.89 5.89
N ILE A 68 5.88 26.60 5.89
CA ILE A 68 6.64 26.24 4.69
C ILE A 68 6.92 24.74 4.75
N GLU A 69 6.27 23.98 3.89
CA GLU A 69 6.61 22.56 3.68
C GLU A 69 7.69 22.47 2.61
N TYR A 70 8.77 21.75 2.92
CA TYR A 70 9.87 21.64 1.98
C TYR A 70 10.42 20.21 1.88
N PHE A 71 10.95 19.92 0.70
CA PHE A 71 11.65 18.69 0.41
C PHE A 71 13.04 18.99 -0.11
N GLU A 72 14.04 18.27 0.39
CA GLU A 72 15.41 18.32 -0.11
C GLU A 72 15.71 16.99 -0.80
N LYS A 73 16.16 17.03 -2.05
CA LYS A 73 16.42 15.82 -2.82
C LYS A 73 17.58 15.96 -3.78
N PRO A 74 18.39 14.89 -3.98
CA PRO A 74 19.36 14.82 -5.06
C PRO A 74 18.66 14.84 -6.43
N LEU A 75 19.31 15.49 -7.39
CA LEU A 75 18.79 15.61 -8.77
C LEU A 75 18.51 14.23 -9.41
N GLU A 76 19.39 13.25 -9.20
CA GLU A 76 19.25 11.90 -9.75
C GLU A 76 18.01 11.17 -9.22
N ASP A 77 17.71 11.30 -7.90
CA ASP A 77 16.50 10.73 -7.30
C ASP A 77 15.23 11.29 -7.95
N ILE A 78 15.28 12.56 -8.38
CA ILE A 78 14.13 13.18 -9.04
C ILE A 78 13.93 12.60 -10.45
N TYR A 79 14.97 12.42 -11.25
CA TYR A 79 14.85 11.80 -12.57
C TYR A 79 14.28 10.38 -12.49
N GLN A 80 14.70 9.59 -11.49
CA GLN A 80 14.14 8.28 -11.23
C GLN A 80 12.67 8.37 -10.82
N THR A 81 12.34 9.28 -9.88
CA THR A 81 10.95 9.52 -9.43
C THR A 81 10.03 9.92 -10.59
N VAL A 82 10.51 10.75 -11.53
CA VAL A 82 9.74 11.14 -12.73
C VAL A 82 9.35 9.93 -13.57
N ASN A 83 10.28 9.00 -13.81
CA ASN A 83 10.00 7.79 -14.56
C ASN A 83 9.01 6.87 -13.84
N GLU A 84 9.19 6.68 -12.54
CA GLU A 84 8.28 5.88 -11.72
C GLU A 84 6.87 6.50 -11.66
N ASP A 85 6.77 7.79 -11.45
CA ASP A 85 5.49 8.50 -11.42
C ASP A 85 4.74 8.36 -12.76
N TYR A 86 5.45 8.52 -13.88
CA TYR A 86 4.86 8.34 -15.19
C TYR A 86 4.32 6.89 -15.38
N MET A 87 5.14 5.88 -15.07
CA MET A 87 4.74 4.47 -15.19
C MET A 87 3.60 4.09 -14.22
N ASN A 88 3.57 4.70 -13.04
CA ASN A 88 2.52 4.48 -12.03
C ASN A 88 1.30 5.41 -12.18
N GLN A 89 1.20 6.14 -13.30
CA GLN A 89 0.11 7.07 -13.58
C GLN A 89 -0.05 8.16 -12.51
N ASN A 90 1.04 8.60 -11.93
CA ASN A 90 1.07 9.67 -10.95
C ASN A 90 1.65 10.93 -11.63
N ASN A 91 0.92 12.04 -11.62
CA ASN A 91 1.40 13.29 -12.20
C ASN A 91 2.01 14.25 -11.16
N ALA A 92 2.39 13.76 -9.98
CA ALA A 92 2.93 14.61 -8.93
C ALA A 92 4.21 15.33 -9.38
N THR A 93 5.13 14.61 -10.04
CA THR A 93 6.37 15.22 -10.55
C THR A 93 6.12 16.25 -11.65
N LEU A 94 5.10 16.08 -12.49
CA LEU A 94 4.69 17.09 -13.46
C LEU A 94 4.24 18.37 -12.75
N THR A 95 3.42 18.27 -11.71
CA THR A 95 2.93 19.45 -10.97
C THR A 95 4.00 20.09 -10.10
N ILE A 96 4.95 19.30 -9.55
CA ILE A 96 6.02 19.79 -8.69
C ILE A 96 7.15 20.44 -9.49
N PHE A 97 7.57 19.83 -10.59
CA PHE A 97 8.73 20.29 -11.36
C PHE A 97 8.36 20.89 -12.71
N GLY A 98 7.38 20.33 -13.43
CA GLY A 98 7.00 20.79 -14.77
C GLY A 98 6.29 22.14 -14.77
N THR A 99 5.42 22.40 -13.78
CA THR A 99 4.61 23.64 -13.72
C THR A 99 5.06 24.64 -12.66
N SER A 100 6.09 24.33 -11.91
CA SER A 100 6.62 25.16 -10.82
C SER A 100 7.39 26.37 -11.33
N LYS A 101 7.62 27.32 -10.43
CA LYS A 101 8.51 28.46 -10.64
C LYS A 101 9.89 28.15 -10.05
N ILE A 102 10.93 28.26 -10.88
CA ILE A 102 12.31 28.24 -10.40
C ILE A 102 12.58 29.60 -9.75
N ILE A 103 12.84 29.62 -8.45
CA ILE A 103 13.11 30.85 -7.68
C ILE A 103 14.60 31.07 -7.41
N TYR A 104 15.40 30.01 -7.48
CA TYR A 104 16.86 30.05 -7.46
C TYR A 104 17.40 28.91 -8.33
N ALA A 105 18.46 29.21 -9.12
CA ALA A 105 19.19 28.21 -9.88
C ALA A 105 20.67 28.58 -9.98
N LYS A 106 21.55 27.65 -9.60
CA LYS A 106 23.00 27.82 -9.72
C LYS A 106 23.46 27.75 -11.18
N ASP A 107 22.76 26.91 -11.97
CA ASP A 107 23.05 26.71 -13.39
C ASP A 107 21.77 26.23 -14.15
N ASN A 108 21.95 25.70 -15.34
CA ASN A 108 20.85 25.34 -16.24
C ASN A 108 20.19 23.97 -15.94
N ARG A 109 20.70 23.18 -14.96
CA ARG A 109 20.21 21.81 -14.68
C ARG A 109 18.73 21.76 -14.26
N LEU A 110 18.26 22.76 -13.50
CA LEU A 110 16.85 22.82 -13.10
C LEU A 110 15.93 23.06 -14.29
N LYS A 111 16.33 23.89 -15.23
CA LYS A 111 15.57 24.12 -16.46
C LYS A 111 15.55 22.86 -17.33
N GLN A 112 16.67 22.17 -17.45
CA GLN A 112 16.75 20.89 -18.15
C GLN A 112 15.85 19.83 -17.51
N LEU A 113 15.81 19.75 -16.17
CA LEU A 113 14.87 18.88 -15.44
C LEU A 113 13.42 19.24 -15.77
N GLN A 114 13.07 20.52 -15.73
CA GLN A 114 11.71 20.99 -16.04
C GLN A 114 11.29 20.61 -17.46
N GLU A 115 12.14 20.84 -18.44
CA GLU A 115 11.94 20.44 -19.84
C GLU A 115 11.79 18.90 -19.98
N TYR A 116 12.63 18.14 -19.29
CA TYR A 116 12.54 16.67 -19.27
C TYR A 116 11.18 16.19 -18.74
N VAL A 117 10.73 16.76 -17.62
CA VAL A 117 9.43 16.40 -17.01
C VAL A 117 8.29 16.73 -17.96
N ILE A 118 8.25 17.95 -18.53
CA ILE A 118 7.21 18.38 -19.47
C ILE A 118 7.18 17.43 -20.68
N ASN A 119 8.32 17.12 -21.26
CA ASN A 119 8.43 16.23 -22.42
C ASN A 119 7.97 14.79 -22.08
N LYS A 120 8.31 14.28 -20.90
CA LYS A 120 7.89 12.95 -20.47
C LYS A 120 6.37 12.83 -20.36
N PHE A 121 5.73 13.83 -19.75
CA PHE A 121 4.29 13.86 -19.52
C PHE A 121 3.47 14.46 -20.69
N SER A 122 4.13 14.87 -21.79
CA SER A 122 3.44 15.20 -23.04
C SER A 122 2.79 13.98 -23.69
N ASN A 123 3.28 12.77 -23.40
CA ASN A 123 2.67 11.52 -23.80
C ASN A 123 1.53 11.11 -22.86
N PRO A 124 0.49 10.43 -23.36
CA PRO A 124 -0.54 9.88 -22.49
C PRO A 124 0.03 8.93 -21.43
N LEU A 125 -0.50 9.00 -20.21
CA LEU A 125 -0.12 8.04 -19.16
C LEU A 125 -0.46 6.61 -19.59
N PRO A 126 0.43 5.62 -19.37
CA PRO A 126 0.21 4.25 -19.80
C PRO A 126 -0.99 3.66 -19.03
N PRO A 127 -1.99 3.08 -19.73
CA PRO A 127 -3.06 2.35 -19.05
C PRO A 127 -2.53 1.03 -18.48
N LEU A 128 -3.32 0.38 -17.61
CA LEU A 128 -3.02 -0.97 -17.17
C LEU A 128 -2.95 -1.93 -18.37
N SER A 129 -2.03 -2.88 -18.33
CA SER A 129 -2.06 -4.02 -19.24
C SER A 129 -3.28 -4.90 -18.98
N ASP A 130 -3.64 -5.75 -19.95
CA ASP A 130 -4.79 -6.65 -19.81
C ASP A 130 -4.66 -7.59 -18.59
N ASP A 131 -3.50 -8.16 -18.37
CA ASP A 131 -3.23 -9.03 -17.22
C ASP A 131 -3.30 -8.27 -15.89
N GLU A 132 -2.75 -7.05 -15.80
CA GLU A 132 -2.87 -6.21 -14.61
C GLU A 132 -4.34 -5.85 -14.33
N ALA A 133 -5.11 -5.54 -15.37
CA ALA A 133 -6.53 -5.25 -15.25
C ALA A 133 -7.30 -6.47 -14.74
N LYS A 134 -7.04 -7.66 -15.31
CA LYS A 134 -7.63 -8.92 -14.86
C LYS A 134 -7.25 -9.27 -13.41
N GLU A 135 -6.00 -9.03 -13.00
CA GLU A 135 -5.58 -9.20 -11.60
C GLU A 135 -6.38 -8.31 -10.66
N GLN A 136 -6.56 -7.02 -11.01
CA GLN A 136 -7.36 -6.10 -10.19
C GLN A 136 -8.83 -6.52 -10.13
N VAL A 137 -9.42 -7.00 -11.24
CA VAL A 137 -10.78 -7.55 -11.26
C VAL A 137 -10.90 -8.74 -10.34
N SER A 138 -9.97 -9.70 -10.39
CA SER A 138 -9.96 -10.87 -9.50
C SER A 138 -9.95 -10.46 -8.01
N ILE A 139 -9.10 -9.49 -7.64
CA ILE A 139 -9.02 -8.98 -6.26
C ILE A 139 -10.32 -8.26 -5.85
N LEU A 140 -10.94 -7.50 -6.78
CA LEU A 140 -12.16 -6.78 -6.51
C LEU A 140 -13.37 -7.70 -6.42
N ASN A 141 -13.47 -8.76 -7.25
CA ASN A 141 -14.52 -9.77 -7.15
C ASN A 141 -14.60 -10.35 -5.73
N ASN A 142 -13.48 -10.84 -5.18
CA ASN A 142 -13.43 -11.38 -3.81
C ASN A 142 -13.88 -10.36 -2.75
N ARG A 143 -13.67 -9.07 -3.01
CA ARG A 143 -14.08 -8.00 -2.10
C ARG A 143 -15.56 -7.68 -2.24
N MET A 144 -16.11 -7.70 -3.46
CA MET A 144 -17.52 -7.49 -3.74
C MET A 144 -18.39 -8.61 -3.17
N GLU A 145 -18.00 -9.90 -3.36
CA GLU A 145 -18.66 -11.05 -2.75
C GLU A 145 -18.74 -10.93 -1.21
N LYS A 146 -17.66 -10.45 -0.59
CA LYS A 146 -17.63 -10.23 0.85
C LYS A 146 -18.55 -9.09 1.29
N LEU A 147 -18.60 -7.99 0.53
CA LEU A 147 -19.50 -6.88 0.81
C LEU A 147 -20.97 -7.27 0.65
N GLU A 148 -21.30 -8.06 -0.36
CA GLU A 148 -22.64 -8.63 -0.53
C GLU A 148 -23.09 -9.37 0.71
N LYS A 149 -22.29 -10.34 1.14
CA LYS A 149 -22.56 -11.09 2.37
C LYS A 149 -22.67 -10.19 3.61
N TYR A 150 -21.87 -9.13 3.70
CA TYR A 150 -21.95 -8.18 4.82
C TYR A 150 -23.23 -7.33 4.76
N ALA A 151 -23.70 -6.96 3.56
CA ALA A 151 -24.97 -6.27 3.39
C ALA A 151 -26.15 -7.16 3.79
N GLU A 152 -26.20 -8.40 3.31
CA GLU A 152 -27.25 -9.38 3.60
C GLU A 152 -27.34 -9.74 5.10
N THR A 153 -26.19 -9.91 5.76
CA THR A 153 -26.11 -10.28 7.18
C THR A 153 -26.13 -9.08 8.12
N ASN A 154 -26.34 -7.87 7.61
CA ASN A 154 -26.27 -6.63 8.37
C ASN A 154 -24.98 -6.48 9.20
N ASN A 155 -23.86 -6.97 8.68
CA ASN A 155 -22.59 -6.98 9.39
C ASN A 155 -22.17 -5.55 9.78
N PRO A 156 -21.74 -5.30 11.03
CA PRO A 156 -21.33 -3.95 11.48
C PRO A 156 -20.08 -3.41 10.76
N HIS A 157 -19.25 -4.28 10.19
CA HIS A 157 -18.06 -3.87 9.44
C HIS A 157 -18.36 -3.45 7.98
N PHE A 158 -19.63 -3.52 7.54
CA PHE A 158 -20.02 -3.21 6.15
C PHE A 158 -19.57 -1.80 5.74
N GLU A 159 -19.93 -0.77 6.52
CA GLU A 159 -19.66 0.64 6.16
C GLU A 159 -18.16 0.89 5.96
N HIS A 160 -17.34 0.40 6.85
CA HIS A 160 -15.90 0.58 6.73
C HIS A 160 -15.34 -0.08 5.46
N LEU A 161 -15.69 -1.34 5.20
CA LEU A 161 -15.24 -2.04 4.00
C LEU A 161 -15.79 -1.42 2.72
N TYR A 162 -17.04 -0.94 2.76
CA TYR A 162 -17.71 -0.23 1.66
C TYR A 162 -16.93 1.01 1.21
N HIS A 163 -16.63 1.93 2.13
CA HIS A 163 -15.89 3.14 1.81
C HIS A 163 -14.48 2.87 1.27
N LEU A 164 -13.80 1.88 1.81
CA LEU A 164 -12.48 1.46 1.30
C LEU A 164 -12.57 0.79 -0.08
N THR A 165 -13.72 0.20 -0.41
CA THR A 165 -13.93 -0.43 -1.71
C THR A 165 -14.26 0.61 -2.77
N ILE A 166 -15.05 1.63 -2.45
CA ILE A 166 -15.28 2.79 -3.34
C ILE A 166 -13.95 3.38 -3.80
N ASP A 167 -13.03 3.69 -2.86
CA ASP A 167 -11.73 4.26 -3.21
C ASP A 167 -10.90 3.31 -4.08
N LYS A 168 -10.98 2.00 -3.83
CA LYS A 168 -10.27 1.01 -4.65
C LYS A 168 -10.82 0.89 -6.06
N ILE A 169 -12.15 0.90 -6.24
CA ILE A 169 -12.78 0.89 -7.57
C ILE A 169 -12.47 2.19 -8.32
N ARG A 170 -12.51 3.33 -7.63
CA ARG A 170 -12.14 4.63 -8.21
C ARG A 170 -10.72 4.62 -8.76
N ARG A 171 -9.76 4.12 -7.98
CA ARG A 171 -8.35 4.00 -8.42
C ARG A 171 -8.21 3.04 -9.59
N PHE A 172 -8.91 1.91 -9.55
CA PHE A 172 -8.89 0.95 -10.65
C PHE A 172 -9.44 1.56 -11.94
N TYR A 173 -10.56 2.30 -11.88
CA TYR A 173 -11.11 3.01 -13.03
C TYR A 173 -10.11 4.03 -13.59
N HIS A 174 -9.49 4.85 -12.74
CA HIS A 174 -8.46 5.79 -13.17
C HIS A 174 -7.30 5.09 -13.88
N ASN A 175 -6.82 4.00 -13.31
CA ASN A 175 -5.71 3.24 -13.88
C ASN A 175 -6.07 2.63 -15.25
N LEU A 176 -7.29 2.09 -15.41
CA LEU A 176 -7.77 1.58 -16.70
C LEU A 176 -7.85 2.68 -17.76
N MET A 177 -8.27 3.85 -17.36
CA MET A 177 -8.49 4.97 -18.26
C MET A 177 -7.23 5.83 -18.50
N GLY A 178 -6.10 5.54 -17.84
CA GLY A 178 -4.91 6.41 -17.88
C GLY A 178 -5.19 7.80 -17.31
N ILE A 179 -6.05 7.91 -16.30
CA ILE A 179 -6.31 9.15 -15.56
C ILE A 179 -5.31 9.24 -14.41
N PRO A 180 -4.67 10.40 -14.18
CA PRO A 180 -3.68 10.54 -13.11
C PRO A 180 -4.21 10.11 -11.74
N ARG A 181 -3.35 9.45 -10.98
CA ARG A 181 -3.62 9.15 -9.57
C ARG A 181 -3.74 10.44 -8.77
N ILE A 182 -4.85 10.59 -8.09
CA ILE A 182 -5.10 11.75 -7.23
C ILE A 182 -5.52 11.26 -5.86
N GLU A 183 -5.03 11.93 -4.84
CA GLU A 183 -5.43 11.67 -3.47
C GLU A 183 -6.94 11.81 -3.32
N THR A 184 -7.57 10.89 -2.57
CA THR A 184 -9.04 10.84 -2.43
C THR A 184 -9.63 12.15 -1.93
N SER A 185 -8.96 12.83 -1.01
CA SER A 185 -9.38 14.14 -0.51
C SER A 185 -9.43 15.24 -1.58
N LYS A 186 -8.69 15.07 -2.68
CA LYS A 186 -8.63 15.99 -3.82
C LYS A 186 -9.50 15.53 -5.00
N GLY A 187 -9.99 14.29 -4.97
CA GLY A 187 -10.73 13.67 -6.08
C GLY A 187 -11.99 14.43 -6.49
N PHE A 188 -12.72 15.01 -5.53
CA PHE A 188 -13.90 15.82 -5.83
C PHE A 188 -13.56 17.08 -6.65
N ARG A 189 -12.50 17.80 -6.26
CA ARG A 189 -12.06 18.98 -7.04
C ARG A 189 -11.63 18.60 -8.44
N LEU A 190 -11.03 17.44 -8.61
CA LEU A 190 -10.73 16.91 -9.93
C LEU A 190 -11.99 16.85 -10.83
N TYR A 191 -13.11 16.40 -10.27
CA TYR A 191 -14.32 16.18 -11.04
C TYR A 191 -15.16 17.45 -11.28
N THR A 192 -15.10 18.41 -10.34
CA THR A 192 -15.97 19.58 -10.33
C THR A 192 -15.29 20.92 -10.65
N ASP A 193 -13.96 21.00 -10.50
CA ASP A 193 -13.22 22.27 -10.57
C ASP A 193 -12.23 22.26 -11.75
N GLU A 194 -12.59 22.98 -12.82
CA GLU A 194 -11.77 23.09 -14.02
C GLU A 194 -10.46 23.85 -13.77
N LYS A 195 -10.48 24.90 -12.92
CA LYS A 195 -9.26 25.62 -12.56
C LYS A 195 -8.26 24.70 -11.85
N TYR A 196 -8.80 23.82 -10.99
CA TYR A 196 -7.99 22.80 -10.33
C TYR A 196 -7.36 21.83 -11.34
N ARG A 197 -8.16 21.32 -12.30
CA ARG A 197 -7.64 20.42 -13.35
C ARG A 197 -6.52 21.08 -14.15
N ASN A 198 -6.74 22.32 -14.58
CA ASN A 198 -5.77 23.08 -15.37
C ASN A 198 -4.47 23.32 -14.58
N ALA A 199 -4.60 23.71 -13.30
CA ALA A 199 -3.46 23.95 -12.42
C ALA A 199 -2.61 22.68 -12.16
N PHE A 200 -3.22 21.49 -12.24
CA PHE A 200 -2.54 20.21 -12.04
C PHE A 200 -2.36 19.41 -13.34
N CYS A 201 -2.48 20.06 -14.51
CA CYS A 201 -2.27 19.46 -15.84
C CYS A 201 -3.09 18.18 -16.07
N ILE A 202 -4.35 18.16 -15.60
CA ILE A 202 -5.22 17.01 -15.71
C ILE A 202 -6.14 17.19 -16.90
N ASN A 203 -5.76 16.61 -18.02
CA ASN A 203 -6.49 16.73 -19.29
C ASN A 203 -7.57 15.66 -19.49
N LYS A 204 -7.56 14.59 -18.67
CA LYS A 204 -8.48 13.48 -18.77
C LYS A 204 -9.24 13.29 -17.46
N ILE A 205 -10.58 13.25 -17.56
CA ILE A 205 -11.48 13.02 -16.41
C ILE A 205 -12.29 11.75 -16.65
N PRO A 206 -12.86 11.16 -15.59
CA PRO A 206 -13.81 10.06 -15.71
C PRO A 206 -15.04 10.45 -16.54
N GLU A 207 -15.71 9.43 -17.08
CA GLU A 207 -17.01 9.61 -17.73
C GLU A 207 -18.05 10.13 -16.72
N GLN A 208 -18.98 10.97 -17.20
CA GLN A 208 -19.98 11.62 -16.35
C GLN A 208 -20.78 10.62 -15.51
N ILE A 209 -21.18 9.49 -16.11
CA ILE A 209 -21.93 8.43 -15.40
C ILE A 209 -21.12 7.83 -14.22
N PHE A 210 -19.80 7.69 -14.36
CA PHE A 210 -18.94 7.24 -13.27
C PHE A 210 -18.89 8.29 -12.15
N ILE A 211 -18.75 9.56 -12.51
CA ILE A 211 -18.70 10.68 -11.57
C ILE A 211 -20.00 10.75 -10.75
N GLU A 212 -21.15 10.63 -11.39
CA GLU A 212 -22.47 10.65 -10.74
C GLU A 212 -22.65 9.50 -9.76
N MET A 213 -22.29 8.27 -10.17
CA MET A 213 -22.33 7.12 -9.27
C MET A 213 -21.37 7.31 -8.08
N TYR A 214 -20.15 7.78 -8.32
CA TYR A 214 -19.16 8.03 -7.27
C TYR A 214 -19.67 9.07 -6.25
N PHE A 215 -20.23 10.19 -6.72
CA PHE A 215 -20.76 11.22 -5.84
C PHE A 215 -21.91 10.68 -4.98
N LYS A 216 -22.83 9.96 -5.60
CA LYS A 216 -23.95 9.36 -4.88
C LYS A 216 -23.48 8.38 -3.81
N LEU A 217 -22.51 7.51 -4.11
CA LEU A 217 -21.95 6.54 -3.16
C LEU A 217 -21.26 7.20 -1.95
N VAL A 218 -20.67 8.37 -2.16
CA VAL A 218 -19.87 9.06 -1.12
C VAL A 218 -20.72 10.00 -0.28
N SER A 219 -21.80 10.59 -0.83
CA SER A 219 -22.57 11.66 -0.20
C SER A 219 -23.99 11.28 0.22
N ASP A 220 -24.58 10.22 -0.34
CA ASP A 220 -25.95 9.82 -0.01
C ASP A 220 -26.00 8.94 1.24
N THR A 221 -26.35 9.56 2.37
CA THR A 221 -26.49 8.89 3.67
C THR A 221 -27.83 8.18 3.86
N SER A 222 -28.80 8.38 2.94
CA SER A 222 -30.15 7.82 3.05
C SER A 222 -30.24 6.35 2.63
N LEU A 223 -29.22 5.84 1.93
CA LEU A 223 -29.19 4.47 1.42
C LEU A 223 -28.92 3.46 2.53
N ASP A 224 -29.72 2.38 2.55
CA ASP A 224 -29.43 1.21 3.39
C ASP A 224 -28.26 0.39 2.81
N LYS A 225 -27.78 -0.62 3.55
CA LYS A 225 -26.61 -1.42 3.17
C LYS A 225 -26.78 -2.17 1.85
N ILE A 226 -27.98 -2.67 1.56
CA ILE A 226 -28.28 -3.40 0.32
C ILE A 226 -28.31 -2.41 -0.86
N GLN A 227 -28.92 -1.25 -0.68
CA GLN A 227 -28.95 -0.19 -1.70
C GLN A 227 -27.55 0.34 -1.99
N LYS A 228 -26.73 0.55 -0.94
CA LYS A 228 -25.30 0.91 -1.07
C LYS A 228 -24.53 -0.14 -1.86
N TYR A 229 -24.69 -1.43 -1.51
CA TYR A 229 -24.03 -2.52 -2.24
C TYR A 229 -24.47 -2.55 -3.71
N ASN A 230 -25.77 -2.46 -4.00
CA ASN A 230 -26.29 -2.51 -5.36
C ASN A 230 -25.77 -1.35 -6.21
N LEU A 231 -25.69 -0.14 -5.66
CA LEU A 231 -25.13 1.01 -6.36
C LEU A 231 -23.61 0.86 -6.58
N LEU A 232 -22.88 0.37 -5.57
CA LEU A 232 -21.46 0.09 -5.68
C LEU A 232 -21.18 -0.99 -6.73
N ASN A 233 -22.01 -2.03 -6.78
CA ASN A 233 -21.89 -3.07 -7.79
C ASN A 233 -22.13 -2.53 -9.20
N LYS A 234 -23.10 -1.64 -9.39
CA LYS A 234 -23.30 -0.94 -10.67
C LYS A 234 -22.06 -0.13 -11.09
N MET A 235 -21.44 0.59 -10.16
CA MET A 235 -20.19 1.31 -10.44
C MET A 235 -19.04 0.36 -10.76
N TYR A 236 -18.97 -0.78 -10.08
CA TYR A 236 -17.96 -1.81 -10.33
C TYR A 236 -18.14 -2.46 -11.72
N GLU A 237 -19.36 -2.89 -12.06
CA GLU A 237 -19.66 -3.46 -13.38
C GLU A 237 -19.38 -2.47 -14.52
N PHE A 238 -19.73 -1.20 -14.33
CA PHE A 238 -19.37 -0.14 -15.27
C PHE A 238 -17.84 0.00 -15.40
N THR A 239 -17.11 -0.07 -14.30
CA THR A 239 -15.64 0.05 -14.30
C THR A 239 -14.98 -1.08 -15.07
N LYS A 240 -15.40 -2.32 -14.85
CA LYS A 240 -14.78 -3.49 -15.48
C LYS A 240 -15.36 -3.89 -16.83
N ARG A 241 -16.30 -3.12 -17.41
CA ARG A 241 -17.09 -3.49 -18.61
C ARG A 241 -16.27 -3.96 -19.82
N ASN A 242 -15.01 -3.53 -19.91
CA ASN A 242 -14.09 -3.91 -20.98
C ASN A 242 -13.02 -4.93 -20.51
N VAL A 243 -13.14 -5.46 -19.31
CA VAL A 243 -12.18 -6.44 -18.75
C VAL A 243 -12.92 -7.76 -18.54
N VAL A 244 -12.67 -8.72 -19.42
CA VAL A 244 -13.27 -10.06 -19.34
C VAL A 244 -12.37 -10.94 -18.50
N LEU A 245 -12.92 -11.46 -17.39
CA LEU A 245 -12.28 -12.48 -16.57
C LEU A 245 -13.25 -13.67 -16.46
N GLU A 246 -12.88 -14.77 -17.07
CA GLU A 246 -13.64 -16.01 -17.02
C GLU A 246 -13.58 -16.65 -15.62
N ASN A 247 -14.41 -17.66 -15.34
CA ASN A 247 -14.38 -18.39 -14.07
C ASN A 247 -13.08 -19.20 -13.94
N ASP A 248 -12.65 -19.83 -15.04
CA ASP A 248 -11.32 -20.45 -15.16
C ASP A 248 -10.38 -19.48 -15.86
N TYR A 249 -9.38 -18.99 -15.15
CA TYR A 249 -8.42 -18.05 -15.75
C TYR A 249 -6.98 -18.36 -15.32
N ARG A 250 -6.05 -17.87 -16.13
CA ARG A 250 -4.62 -17.92 -15.87
C ARG A 250 -3.99 -16.64 -16.42
N ILE A 251 -3.50 -15.79 -15.54
CA ILE A 251 -2.97 -14.46 -15.85
C ILE A 251 -1.53 -14.35 -15.39
N LEU A 252 -0.71 -13.63 -16.17
CA LEU A 252 0.63 -13.24 -15.73
C LEU A 252 0.52 -12.10 -14.73
N ILE A 253 1.28 -12.20 -13.65
CA ILE A 253 1.38 -11.14 -12.65
C ILE A 253 2.82 -10.62 -12.59
N LYS A 254 2.98 -9.36 -12.22
CA LYS A 254 4.30 -8.77 -12.03
C LYS A 254 4.92 -9.21 -10.70
N SER A 255 6.23 -9.42 -10.69
CA SER A 255 6.96 -9.57 -9.44
C SER A 255 6.78 -8.31 -8.58
N ARG A 256 6.60 -8.52 -7.29
CA ARG A 256 6.60 -7.44 -6.29
C ARG A 256 7.99 -7.27 -5.67
N ASN A 257 8.94 -8.04 -6.15
CA ASN A 257 10.31 -8.10 -5.65
C ASN A 257 11.32 -7.49 -6.63
N ASP A 258 10.85 -6.79 -7.67
CA ASP A 258 11.72 -6.14 -8.66
C ASP A 258 12.67 -5.16 -7.95
N GLY A 259 13.96 -5.34 -8.19
CA GLY A 259 15.02 -4.56 -7.54
C GLY A 259 15.34 -4.98 -6.10
N PHE A 260 14.68 -6.01 -5.55
CA PHE A 260 14.97 -6.55 -4.22
C PHE A 260 16.07 -7.63 -4.35
N ASP A 261 17.27 -7.30 -3.87
CA ASP A 261 18.43 -8.20 -3.93
C ASP A 261 19.00 -8.40 -2.51
N ILE A 262 18.58 -9.49 -1.87
CA ILE A 262 19.05 -9.90 -0.54
C ILE A 262 19.67 -11.29 -0.65
N PRO A 263 20.82 -11.53 -0.01
CA PRO A 263 21.39 -12.88 0.07
C PRO A 263 20.40 -13.82 0.79
N ILE A 264 20.04 -14.90 0.14
CA ILE A 264 19.20 -15.95 0.70
C ILE A 264 20.11 -16.99 1.32
N ILE A 265 19.97 -17.21 2.62
CA ILE A 265 20.67 -18.26 3.35
C ILE A 265 19.67 -19.38 3.64
N GLU A 266 19.67 -20.40 2.78
CA GLU A 266 18.78 -21.55 2.95
C GLU A 266 19.19 -22.39 4.19
N PRO A 267 18.23 -22.87 4.99
CA PRO A 267 18.53 -23.80 6.06
C PRO A 267 19.06 -25.13 5.50
N THR A 268 20.02 -25.71 6.17
CA THR A 268 20.65 -26.99 5.78
C THR A 268 20.02 -28.19 6.49
N ILE A 269 19.24 -27.95 7.54
CA ILE A 269 18.60 -29.00 8.36
C ILE A 269 17.10 -28.81 8.30
N ILE A 270 16.38 -29.89 8.06
CA ILE A 270 14.91 -29.94 8.08
C ILE A 270 14.48 -30.40 9.47
N GLU A 271 13.82 -29.53 10.22
CA GLU A 271 13.19 -29.90 11.47
C GLU A 271 11.85 -30.62 11.19
N LYS A 272 11.62 -31.74 11.88
CA LYS A 272 10.36 -32.47 11.76
C LYS A 272 9.22 -31.62 12.34
N ARG A 273 8.15 -31.49 11.59
CA ARG A 273 6.99 -30.66 11.92
C ARG A 273 5.72 -31.47 11.98
N ASP A 274 4.80 -31.08 12.87
CA ASP A 274 3.42 -31.53 12.82
C ASP A 274 2.72 -30.92 11.60
N THR A 275 2.32 -31.76 10.66
CA THR A 275 1.56 -31.35 9.48
C THR A 275 0.09 -31.22 9.83
N ILE A 276 -0.54 -30.12 9.39
CA ILE A 276 -1.99 -29.97 9.49
C ILE A 276 -2.62 -30.97 8.51
N GLU A 277 -3.51 -31.84 8.98
CA GLU A 277 -4.23 -32.78 8.12
C GLU A 277 -5.17 -32.03 7.16
N ILE A 278 -5.08 -32.37 5.89
CA ILE A 278 -5.97 -31.84 4.86
C ILE A 278 -7.27 -32.67 4.87
N PRO A 279 -8.46 -32.05 4.94
CA PRO A 279 -9.72 -32.79 4.85
C PRO A 279 -9.73 -33.68 3.58
N PRO A 280 -10.17 -34.94 3.68
CA PRO A 280 -10.12 -35.91 2.57
C PRO A 280 -10.79 -35.41 1.27
N THR A 281 -11.89 -34.67 1.39
CA THR A 281 -12.59 -34.07 0.24
C THR A 281 -11.76 -32.97 -0.43
N THR A 282 -11.08 -32.13 0.34
CA THR A 282 -10.15 -31.11 -0.13
C THR A 282 -8.96 -31.75 -0.82
N LEU A 283 -8.34 -32.76 -0.18
CA LEU A 283 -7.20 -33.47 -0.76
C LEU A 283 -7.55 -34.12 -2.11
N LYS A 284 -8.72 -34.78 -2.21
CA LYS A 284 -9.18 -35.37 -3.48
C LYS A 284 -9.26 -34.35 -4.61
N ARG A 285 -9.81 -33.17 -4.34
CA ARG A 285 -9.91 -32.07 -5.34
C ARG A 285 -8.53 -31.52 -5.72
N VAL A 286 -7.65 -31.35 -4.74
CA VAL A 286 -6.28 -30.89 -4.99
C VAL A 286 -5.52 -31.88 -5.85
N LEU A 287 -5.58 -33.18 -5.56
CA LEU A 287 -4.92 -34.20 -6.38
C LEU A 287 -5.49 -34.26 -7.79
N LYS A 288 -6.81 -34.07 -7.96
CA LYS A 288 -7.44 -33.96 -9.29
C LYS A 288 -6.92 -32.74 -10.05
N PHE A 289 -6.86 -31.57 -9.39
CA PHE A 289 -6.30 -30.35 -9.96
C PHE A 289 -4.84 -30.55 -10.40
N ILE A 290 -3.99 -31.12 -9.54
CA ILE A 290 -2.57 -31.39 -9.85
C ILE A 290 -2.44 -32.26 -11.10
N LYS A 291 -3.31 -33.27 -11.23
CA LYS A 291 -3.33 -34.16 -12.40
C LYS A 291 -3.81 -33.44 -13.67
N GLU A 292 -4.91 -32.67 -13.59
CA GLU A 292 -5.45 -31.93 -14.74
C GLU A 292 -4.51 -30.84 -15.25
N MET A 293 -3.72 -30.23 -14.35
CA MET A 293 -2.72 -29.21 -14.70
C MET A 293 -1.36 -29.79 -15.09
N ASP A 294 -1.25 -31.12 -15.05
CA ASP A 294 -0.04 -31.89 -15.44
C ASP A 294 1.24 -31.53 -14.66
N TYR A 295 1.08 -31.09 -13.38
CA TYR A 295 2.24 -30.70 -12.58
C TYR A 295 3.15 -31.86 -12.21
N LEU A 296 2.63 -33.10 -12.12
CA LEU A 296 3.42 -34.29 -11.82
C LEU A 296 4.44 -34.63 -12.90
N ASN A 297 4.09 -34.38 -14.16
CA ASN A 297 4.96 -34.66 -15.31
C ASN A 297 5.84 -33.45 -15.68
N ASN A 298 5.62 -32.29 -15.07
CA ASN A 298 6.41 -31.10 -15.31
C ASN A 298 7.67 -31.11 -14.43
N ASN A 299 8.83 -31.42 -15.01
CA ASN A 299 10.10 -31.54 -14.28
C ASN A 299 10.54 -30.24 -13.58
N HIS A 300 10.05 -29.08 -14.00
CA HIS A 300 10.31 -27.78 -13.35
C HIS A 300 9.40 -27.52 -12.15
N CYS A 301 8.31 -28.29 -11.96
CA CYS A 301 7.45 -28.17 -10.78
C CYS A 301 8.10 -28.87 -9.60
N LEU A 302 8.53 -28.10 -8.60
CA LEU A 302 9.14 -28.61 -7.38
C LEU A 302 8.09 -29.16 -6.41
N GLY A 303 6.87 -28.61 -6.43
CA GLY A 303 5.77 -29.14 -5.61
C GLY A 303 4.62 -28.18 -5.41
N VAL A 304 3.68 -28.60 -4.56
CA VAL A 304 2.40 -27.94 -4.30
C VAL A 304 2.15 -27.82 -2.80
N ILE A 305 1.80 -26.62 -2.36
CA ILE A 305 1.43 -26.29 -0.98
C ILE A 305 -0.04 -25.88 -0.95
N VAL A 306 -0.84 -26.51 -0.09
CA VAL A 306 -2.21 -26.09 0.26
C VAL A 306 -2.13 -25.15 1.44
N TYR A 307 -2.93 -24.08 1.43
CA TYR A 307 -2.99 -23.13 2.55
C TYR A 307 -4.41 -22.53 2.69
N GLY A 308 -4.57 -21.58 3.60
CA GLY A 308 -5.82 -20.84 3.75
C GLY A 308 -6.85 -21.50 4.64
N SER A 309 -8.11 -21.09 4.49
CA SER A 309 -9.22 -21.49 5.37
C SER A 309 -9.55 -22.98 5.28
N SER A 310 -9.22 -23.62 4.16
CA SER A 310 -9.44 -25.06 3.94
C SER A 310 -8.61 -25.95 4.87
N LEU A 311 -7.51 -25.43 5.45
CA LEU A 311 -6.68 -26.16 6.43
C LEU A 311 -7.05 -25.85 7.89
N THR A 312 -7.55 -24.66 8.15
CA THR A 312 -7.73 -24.17 9.54
C THR A 312 -9.07 -24.53 10.16
N GLY A 313 -9.94 -25.23 9.42
CA GLY A 313 -11.30 -25.56 9.87
C GLY A 313 -12.28 -24.37 9.87
N PHE A 314 -11.80 -23.18 9.47
CA PHE A 314 -12.63 -21.97 9.33
C PHE A 314 -13.30 -21.85 7.96
N ASN A 315 -13.31 -22.92 7.19
CA ASN A 315 -13.97 -22.98 5.89
C ASN A 315 -15.50 -23.02 6.04
N THR A 316 -16.16 -22.40 5.09
CA THR A 316 -17.59 -22.57 4.83
C THR A 316 -17.75 -23.50 3.63
N ASN A 317 -18.95 -24.00 3.37
CA ASN A 317 -19.24 -24.87 2.21
C ASN A 317 -18.93 -24.20 0.84
N ILE A 318 -18.63 -22.91 0.84
CA ILE A 318 -18.34 -22.07 -0.33
C ILE A 318 -16.89 -21.57 -0.33
N SER A 319 -16.06 -22.01 0.62
CA SER A 319 -14.67 -21.53 0.69
C SER A 319 -13.82 -22.09 -0.44
N ASP A 320 -13.02 -21.21 -1.06
CA ASP A 320 -12.03 -21.58 -2.06
C ASP A 320 -10.94 -22.47 -1.46
N ILE A 321 -10.29 -23.26 -2.30
CA ILE A 321 -9.05 -23.96 -1.95
C ILE A 321 -7.90 -23.13 -2.50
N ASP A 322 -6.99 -22.72 -1.63
CA ASP A 322 -5.84 -21.90 -1.98
C ASP A 322 -4.59 -22.76 -2.18
N LEU A 323 -3.92 -22.64 -3.33
CA LEU A 323 -2.73 -23.39 -3.67
C LEU A 323 -1.55 -22.48 -4.04
N HIS A 324 -0.36 -22.92 -3.64
CA HIS A 324 0.90 -22.39 -4.16
C HIS A 324 1.67 -23.48 -4.89
N ILE A 325 1.93 -23.28 -6.16
CA ILE A 325 2.71 -24.17 -7.02
C ILE A 325 4.09 -23.56 -7.18
N VAL A 326 5.10 -24.30 -6.73
CA VAL A 326 6.48 -23.83 -6.69
C VAL A 326 7.25 -24.44 -7.86
N PHE A 327 7.91 -23.59 -8.63
CA PHE A 327 8.77 -23.98 -9.75
C PHE A 327 10.23 -23.72 -9.42
N ASP A 328 11.13 -24.39 -10.16
CA ASP A 328 12.55 -24.04 -10.16
C ASP A 328 12.79 -22.66 -10.80
N ASN A 329 14.05 -22.22 -10.79
CA ASN A 329 14.42 -20.89 -11.29
C ASN A 329 14.71 -20.84 -12.80
N GLU A 330 14.55 -21.95 -13.53
CA GLU A 330 14.82 -22.00 -14.97
C GLU A 330 13.74 -21.27 -15.78
N LYS A 331 12.58 -20.99 -15.15
CA LYS A 331 11.49 -20.20 -15.72
C LYS A 331 11.17 -19.00 -14.82
N PRO A 332 12.04 -17.98 -14.78
CA PRO A 332 11.88 -16.84 -13.88
C PRO A 332 10.62 -15.99 -14.17
N ASP A 333 10.10 -16.06 -15.42
CA ASP A 333 8.92 -15.28 -15.83
C ASP A 333 7.59 -15.96 -15.47
N ARG A 334 7.64 -17.12 -14.79
CA ARG A 334 6.43 -17.87 -14.44
C ARG A 334 5.80 -17.37 -13.15
N LEU A 335 5.35 -16.12 -13.18
CA LEU A 335 4.54 -15.53 -12.12
C LEU A 335 3.08 -15.53 -12.59
N ILE A 336 2.31 -16.50 -12.12
CA ILE A 336 0.94 -16.71 -12.55
C ILE A 336 0.01 -16.68 -11.35
N ARG A 337 -1.13 -16.03 -11.52
CA ARG A 337 -2.32 -16.19 -10.69
C ARG A 337 -3.39 -16.86 -11.52
N GLY A 338 -3.99 -17.90 -11.00
CA GLY A 338 -5.04 -18.62 -11.69
C GLY A 338 -6.20 -19.00 -10.79
N ASN A 339 -7.28 -19.36 -11.45
CA ASN A 339 -8.46 -19.95 -10.86
C ASN A 339 -8.96 -21.09 -11.74
N LYS A 340 -9.39 -22.19 -11.11
CA LYS A 340 -9.97 -23.34 -11.80
C LYS A 340 -11.07 -23.97 -10.97
N ILE A 341 -12.16 -24.33 -11.61
CA ILE A 341 -13.27 -25.04 -10.96
C ILE A 341 -13.04 -26.56 -11.03
N ILE A 342 -12.94 -27.20 -9.88
CA ILE A 342 -12.80 -28.66 -9.75
C ILE A 342 -13.95 -29.19 -8.91
N ASP A 343 -14.78 -30.04 -9.51
CA ASP A 343 -15.97 -30.63 -8.86
C ASP A 343 -16.83 -29.56 -8.16
N GLY A 344 -17.08 -28.45 -8.83
CA GLY A 344 -17.88 -27.33 -8.33
C GLY A 344 -17.21 -26.47 -7.25
N THR A 345 -15.94 -26.75 -6.91
CA THR A 345 -15.17 -25.96 -5.95
C THR A 345 -14.12 -25.13 -6.67
N LYS A 346 -14.06 -23.86 -6.32
CA LYS A 346 -13.06 -22.91 -6.82
C LYS A 346 -11.69 -23.22 -6.19
N ILE A 347 -10.67 -23.40 -7.04
CA ILE A 347 -9.28 -23.51 -6.64
C ILE A 347 -8.55 -22.26 -7.13
N GLU A 348 -8.16 -21.40 -6.20
CA GLU A 348 -7.31 -20.26 -6.49
C GLU A 348 -5.85 -20.67 -6.33
N TYR A 349 -5.01 -20.40 -7.32
CA TYR A 349 -3.62 -20.83 -7.28
C TYR A 349 -2.64 -19.77 -7.78
N PHE A 350 -1.43 -19.87 -7.24
CA PHE A 350 -0.27 -19.06 -7.66
C PHE A 350 0.84 -20.00 -8.11
N GLU A 351 1.43 -19.73 -9.30
CA GLU A 351 2.64 -20.39 -9.75
C GLU A 351 3.80 -19.42 -9.64
N LYS A 352 4.89 -19.81 -8.97
CA LYS A 352 6.05 -18.95 -8.76
C LYS A 352 7.37 -19.70 -8.76
N PRO A 353 8.46 -19.09 -9.27
CA PRO A 353 9.81 -19.58 -9.05
C PRO A 353 10.15 -19.56 -7.54
N ILE A 354 10.90 -20.56 -7.10
CA ILE A 354 11.29 -20.67 -5.68
C ILE A 354 12.09 -19.44 -5.21
N LYS A 355 12.95 -18.88 -6.04
CA LYS A 355 13.72 -17.66 -5.74
C LYS A 355 12.80 -16.47 -5.44
N ASP A 356 11.74 -16.28 -6.23
CA ASP A 356 10.78 -15.20 -6.01
C ASP A 356 10.05 -15.36 -4.67
N ILE A 357 9.78 -16.59 -4.25
CA ILE A 357 9.14 -16.88 -2.95
C ILE A 357 10.09 -16.56 -1.79
N TYR A 358 11.37 -16.90 -1.89
CA TYR A 358 12.36 -16.50 -0.87
C TYR A 358 12.43 -14.97 -0.74
N LEU A 359 12.46 -14.25 -1.86
CA LEU A 359 12.43 -12.79 -1.85
C LEU A 359 11.12 -12.23 -1.27
N GLU A 360 9.98 -12.86 -1.55
CA GLU A 360 8.70 -12.48 -0.92
C GLU A 360 8.69 -12.69 0.60
N ILE A 361 9.34 -13.74 1.10
CA ILE A 361 9.47 -13.99 2.53
C ILE A 361 10.27 -12.84 3.17
N GLU A 362 11.42 -12.48 2.61
CA GLU A 362 12.24 -11.38 3.11
C GLU A 362 11.53 -10.02 3.02
N ASN A 363 10.98 -9.72 1.85
CA ASN A 363 10.21 -8.50 1.64
C ASN A 363 8.99 -8.44 2.59
N GLY A 364 8.31 -9.57 2.76
CA GLY A 364 7.20 -9.70 3.71
C GLY A 364 7.63 -9.41 5.14
N TYR A 365 8.72 -9.98 5.59
CA TYR A 365 9.25 -9.73 6.93
C TYR A 365 9.60 -8.25 7.15
N LEU A 366 10.38 -7.66 6.23
CA LEU A 366 10.81 -6.25 6.32
C LEU A 366 9.65 -5.26 6.25
N ASN A 367 8.60 -5.58 5.52
CA ASN A 367 7.40 -4.75 5.38
C ASN A 367 6.27 -5.16 6.33
N GLN A 368 6.57 -5.97 7.35
CA GLN A 368 5.61 -6.43 8.35
C GLN A 368 4.39 -7.11 7.73
N ASN A 369 4.59 -7.93 6.72
CA ASN A 369 3.54 -8.69 6.04
C ASN A 369 3.76 -10.19 6.24
N ASN A 370 2.97 -10.83 7.09
CA ASN A 370 3.09 -12.26 7.38
C ASN A 370 2.38 -13.17 6.36
N ALA A 371 1.98 -12.67 5.21
CA ALA A 371 1.28 -13.48 4.20
C ALA A 371 2.11 -14.70 3.79
N SER A 372 3.42 -14.52 3.53
CA SER A 372 4.32 -15.62 3.18
C SER A 372 4.46 -16.65 4.30
N PHE A 373 4.45 -16.22 5.58
CA PHE A 373 4.40 -17.13 6.72
C PHE A 373 3.10 -17.94 6.76
N ALA A 374 1.97 -17.29 6.55
CA ALA A 374 0.66 -17.97 6.55
C ALA A 374 0.52 -18.94 5.35
N ILE A 375 1.09 -18.59 4.21
CA ILE A 375 1.04 -19.38 2.97
C ILE A 375 2.07 -20.50 3.02
N ILE A 376 3.33 -20.19 3.15
CA ILE A 376 4.45 -21.13 3.05
C ILE A 376 4.72 -21.80 4.41
N GLY A 377 4.91 -20.99 5.46
CA GLY A 377 5.27 -21.51 6.78
C GLY A 377 4.19 -22.40 7.40
N LYS A 378 2.89 -22.07 7.30
CA LYS A 378 1.78 -22.83 7.86
C LYS A 378 1.02 -23.69 6.85
N GLY A 379 1.36 -23.64 5.57
CA GLY A 379 0.75 -24.49 4.54
C GLY A 379 1.12 -25.96 4.70
N THR A 380 0.36 -26.85 4.06
CA THR A 380 0.66 -28.28 4.01
C THR A 380 1.15 -28.66 2.62
N ILE A 381 2.32 -29.29 2.55
CA ILE A 381 2.90 -29.79 1.30
C ILE A 381 2.15 -31.04 0.90
N VAL A 382 1.51 -31.02 -0.28
CA VAL A 382 0.76 -32.18 -0.83
C VAL A 382 1.63 -32.99 -1.80
N PHE A 383 2.50 -32.31 -2.50
CA PHE A 383 3.41 -32.90 -3.46
C PHE A 383 4.76 -32.18 -3.35
N GLU A 384 5.83 -32.93 -3.28
CA GLU A 384 7.22 -32.42 -3.27
C GLU A 384 8.09 -33.39 -4.09
N ARG A 385 8.89 -32.84 -5.01
CA ARG A 385 9.78 -33.63 -5.87
C ARG A 385 11.13 -33.90 -5.18
N ASP A 386 11.59 -32.93 -4.42
CA ASP A 386 12.81 -33.00 -3.61
C ASP A 386 12.62 -32.19 -2.31
N SER A 387 13.62 -32.08 -1.46
CA SER A 387 13.50 -31.42 -0.16
C SER A 387 13.40 -29.88 -0.21
N LYS A 388 13.37 -29.26 -1.39
CA LYS A 388 13.42 -27.79 -1.51
C LYS A 388 12.20 -27.08 -0.93
N LEU A 389 11.00 -27.67 -1.04
CA LEU A 389 9.81 -27.08 -0.44
C LEU A 389 9.86 -27.16 1.08
N SER A 390 10.30 -28.29 1.61
CA SER A 390 10.49 -28.47 3.04
C SER A 390 11.53 -27.48 3.60
N LEU A 391 12.63 -27.23 2.88
CA LEU A 391 13.61 -26.22 3.21
C LEU A 391 13.03 -24.80 3.14
N LEU A 392 12.27 -24.49 2.09
CA LEU A 392 11.58 -23.21 1.93
C LEU A 392 10.59 -22.97 3.09
N GLN A 393 9.86 -23.99 3.48
CA GLN A 393 8.94 -23.92 4.60
C GLN A 393 9.66 -23.64 5.92
N GLN A 394 10.76 -24.36 6.18
CA GLN A 394 11.62 -24.12 7.34
C GLN A 394 12.19 -22.70 7.35
N TYR A 395 12.64 -22.22 6.18
CA TYR A 395 13.13 -20.85 6.03
C TYR A 395 12.07 -19.82 6.43
N ALA A 396 10.83 -19.98 5.92
CA ALA A 396 9.73 -19.11 6.28
C ALA A 396 9.43 -19.11 7.78
N LEU A 397 9.41 -20.29 8.41
CA LEU A 397 9.20 -20.45 9.84
C LEU A 397 10.30 -19.76 10.67
N ASN A 398 11.56 -19.98 10.32
CA ASN A 398 12.70 -19.38 11.00
C ASN A 398 12.69 -17.86 10.87
N ARG A 399 12.37 -17.35 9.66
CA ARG A 399 12.33 -15.90 9.39
C ARG A 399 11.28 -15.19 10.22
N PHE A 400 10.12 -15.78 10.38
CA PHE A 400 9.02 -15.22 11.17
C PHE A 400 9.01 -15.69 12.65
N SER A 401 10.06 -16.37 13.12
CA SER A 401 10.21 -16.72 14.54
C SER A 401 10.58 -15.51 15.40
N THR A 402 11.28 -14.54 14.83
CA THR A 402 11.67 -13.28 15.47
C THR A 402 10.58 -12.22 15.34
N PRO A 403 10.49 -11.26 16.29
CA PRO A 403 9.59 -10.12 16.17
C PRO A 403 9.83 -9.34 14.88
N MET A 404 8.75 -8.86 14.27
CA MET A 404 8.86 -8.03 13.07
C MET A 404 9.47 -6.66 13.39
N PRO A 405 10.22 -6.05 12.46
CA PRO A 405 10.84 -4.76 12.69
C PRO A 405 9.76 -3.68 12.87
N CYS A 406 9.93 -2.82 13.87
CA CYS A 406 9.13 -1.60 14.01
C CYS A 406 9.55 -0.54 12.98
N LEU A 407 8.70 0.48 12.79
CA LEU A 407 9.11 1.67 12.04
C LEU A 407 10.32 2.32 12.71
N SER A 408 11.26 2.82 11.91
CA SER A 408 12.27 3.76 12.41
C SER A 408 11.60 5.04 12.91
N GLU A 409 12.30 5.81 13.75
CA GLU A 409 11.78 7.08 14.24
C GLU A 409 11.42 8.04 13.09
N ASP A 410 12.29 8.16 12.09
CA ASP A 410 12.05 9.02 10.93
C ASP A 410 10.87 8.51 10.08
N ASP A 411 10.76 7.20 9.83
CA ASP A 411 9.61 6.64 9.12
C ASP A 411 8.30 6.89 9.89
N ALA A 412 8.33 6.77 11.22
CA ALA A 412 7.16 7.01 12.05
C ALA A 412 6.76 8.50 12.01
N ARG A 413 7.71 9.42 12.14
CA ARG A 413 7.50 10.87 12.05
C ARG A 413 6.98 11.27 10.66
N GLU A 414 7.50 10.68 9.58
CA GLU A 414 6.98 10.90 8.22
C GLU A 414 5.52 10.46 8.11
N GLN A 415 5.17 9.25 8.60
CA GLN A 415 3.79 8.78 8.54
C GLN A 415 2.85 9.65 9.37
N VAL A 416 3.27 10.12 10.55
CA VAL A 416 2.51 11.05 11.40
C VAL A 416 2.26 12.36 10.65
N SER A 417 3.28 12.94 10.01
CA SER A 417 3.13 14.16 9.19
C SER A 417 2.07 13.99 8.08
N ILE A 418 2.07 12.84 7.39
CA ILE A 418 1.07 12.55 6.36
C ILE A 418 -0.35 12.38 6.96
N ILE A 419 -0.46 11.80 8.16
CA ILE A 419 -1.76 11.63 8.83
C ILE A 419 -2.26 12.99 9.33
N ASN A 420 -1.39 13.87 9.86
CA ASN A 420 -1.75 15.23 10.27
C ASN A 420 -2.43 16.00 9.14
N ASN A 421 -1.86 15.98 7.94
CA ASN A 421 -2.46 16.63 6.77
C ASN A 421 -3.86 16.07 6.43
N ARG A 422 -4.14 14.80 6.75
CA ARG A 422 -5.47 14.22 6.62
C ARG A 422 -6.41 14.64 7.73
N MET A 423 -5.92 14.70 8.96
CA MET A 423 -6.72 15.15 10.11
C MET A 423 -7.18 16.59 9.93
N GLU A 424 -6.31 17.49 9.46
CA GLU A 424 -6.67 18.87 9.13
C GLU A 424 -7.78 18.95 8.05
N LYS A 425 -7.70 18.11 7.02
CA LYS A 425 -8.75 18.05 5.98
C LYS A 425 -10.05 17.50 6.53
N LEU A 426 -9.98 16.47 7.38
CA LEU A 426 -11.14 15.87 8.01
C LEU A 426 -11.85 16.86 8.93
N GLU A 427 -11.09 17.64 9.69
CA GLU A 427 -11.62 18.72 10.55
C GLU A 427 -12.34 19.79 9.71
N LYS A 428 -11.74 20.26 8.61
CA LYS A 428 -12.41 21.18 7.66
C LYS A 428 -13.72 20.59 7.11
N PHE A 429 -13.75 19.30 6.81
CA PHE A 429 -14.97 18.64 6.33
C PHE A 429 -16.05 18.53 7.41
N ALA A 430 -15.67 18.25 8.65
CA ALA A 430 -16.61 18.21 9.77
C ALA A 430 -17.23 19.59 10.04
N ILE A 431 -16.39 20.64 10.13
CA ILE A 431 -16.83 22.02 10.43
C ILE A 431 -17.76 22.56 9.33
N ASN A 432 -17.48 22.24 8.06
CA ASN A 432 -18.26 22.71 6.92
C ASN A 432 -19.45 21.79 6.56
N ASP A 433 -19.76 20.84 7.40
CA ASP A 433 -20.79 19.81 7.15
C ASP A 433 -20.65 19.11 5.79
N ASP A 434 -19.41 18.92 5.32
CA ASP A 434 -19.12 18.36 4.00
C ASP A 434 -19.61 16.90 3.92
N PRO A 435 -20.37 16.53 2.87
CA PRO A 435 -20.89 15.16 2.71
C PRO A 435 -19.78 14.10 2.53
N ARG A 436 -18.56 14.51 2.17
CA ARG A 436 -17.39 13.63 2.01
C ARG A 436 -16.76 13.21 3.33
N PHE A 437 -17.17 13.82 4.44
CA PHE A 437 -16.58 13.59 5.76
C PHE A 437 -16.55 12.10 6.11
N GLU A 438 -17.66 11.41 5.94
CA GLU A 438 -17.79 10.00 6.29
C GLU A 438 -16.82 9.12 5.48
N HIS A 439 -16.75 9.33 4.17
CA HIS A 439 -15.82 8.60 3.32
C HIS A 439 -14.36 8.83 3.72
N LEU A 440 -13.96 10.09 3.94
CA LEU A 440 -12.59 10.42 4.37
C LEU A 440 -12.29 9.87 5.77
N SER A 441 -13.27 9.84 6.68
CA SER A 441 -13.16 9.28 8.02
C SER A 441 -12.72 7.83 7.99
N HIS A 442 -13.42 6.98 7.23
CA HIS A 442 -13.08 5.56 7.12
C HIS A 442 -11.69 5.31 6.52
N LEU A 443 -11.29 6.11 5.53
CA LEU A 443 -9.94 6.04 4.95
C LEU A 443 -8.86 6.49 5.93
N THR A 444 -9.18 7.46 6.79
CA THR A 444 -8.26 7.98 7.81
C THR A 444 -8.10 6.98 8.96
N ILE A 445 -9.19 6.41 9.45
CA ILE A 445 -9.20 5.36 10.48
C ILE A 445 -8.34 4.16 10.03
N ASP A 446 -8.51 3.68 8.79
CA ASP A 446 -7.70 2.57 8.27
C ASP A 446 -6.20 2.95 8.14
N LYS A 447 -5.90 4.21 7.83
CA LYS A 447 -4.50 4.70 7.78
C LYS A 447 -3.86 4.78 9.16
N ILE A 448 -4.58 5.30 10.17
CA ILE A 448 -4.13 5.34 11.58
C ILE A 448 -3.88 3.92 12.08
N ARG A 449 -4.82 2.99 11.84
CA ARG A 449 -4.66 1.59 12.21
C ARG A 449 -3.39 0.96 11.61
N LYS A 450 -3.18 1.16 10.30
CA LYS A 450 -1.98 0.64 9.61
C LYS A 450 -0.69 1.25 10.14
N PHE A 451 -0.71 2.51 10.49
CA PHE A 451 0.41 3.18 11.12
C PHE A 451 0.72 2.56 12.49
N TYR A 452 -0.29 2.45 13.38
CA TYR A 452 -0.13 1.87 14.71
C TYR A 452 0.45 0.45 14.64
N HIS A 453 -0.06 -0.42 13.79
CA HIS A 453 0.50 -1.77 13.62
C HIS A 453 1.97 -1.73 13.23
N LYS A 454 2.32 -0.87 12.29
CA LYS A 454 3.71 -0.71 11.85
C LYS A 454 4.63 -0.16 12.93
N SER A 455 4.14 0.76 13.76
CA SER A 455 4.95 1.38 14.82
C SER A 455 5.29 0.41 15.94
N ILE A 456 4.45 -0.59 16.19
CA ILE A 456 4.66 -1.60 17.25
C ILE A 456 5.07 -2.98 16.72
N GLY A 457 5.44 -3.10 15.43
CA GLY A 457 5.94 -4.35 14.84
C GLY A 457 4.87 -5.43 14.63
N ILE A 458 3.58 -5.07 14.63
CA ILE A 458 2.50 -6.03 14.34
C ILE A 458 2.32 -6.20 12.84
N SER A 459 2.12 -7.43 12.42
CA SER A 459 1.90 -7.77 11.03
C SER A 459 0.73 -7.02 10.38
N LYS A 460 0.94 -6.65 9.12
CA LYS A 460 -0.08 -6.02 8.29
C LYS A 460 -1.31 -6.93 8.13
N ILE A 461 -2.45 -6.47 8.62
CA ILE A 461 -3.73 -7.16 8.50
C ILE A 461 -4.49 -6.63 7.29
N PRO A 462 -4.92 -7.50 6.34
CA PRO A 462 -5.83 -7.08 5.27
C PRO A 462 -7.11 -6.50 5.85
N THR A 463 -7.53 -5.33 5.40
CA THR A 463 -8.70 -4.62 5.96
C THR A 463 -9.96 -5.48 6.02
N SER A 464 -10.16 -6.32 5.01
CA SER A 464 -11.30 -7.25 4.97
C SER A 464 -11.28 -8.34 6.05
N LYS A 465 -10.15 -8.57 6.72
CA LYS A 465 -9.99 -9.56 7.79
C LYS A 465 -9.90 -8.93 9.20
N VAL A 466 -9.70 -7.61 9.28
CA VAL A 466 -9.44 -6.91 10.55
C VAL A 466 -10.53 -7.15 11.57
N TYR A 467 -11.80 -6.99 11.18
CA TYR A 467 -12.92 -7.15 12.10
C TYR A 467 -12.90 -8.56 12.74
N ARG A 468 -12.76 -9.61 11.93
CA ARG A 468 -12.70 -10.98 12.42
C ARG A 468 -11.49 -11.22 13.32
N ILE A 469 -10.32 -10.69 12.95
CA ILE A 469 -9.10 -10.86 13.75
C ILE A 469 -9.23 -10.18 15.12
N TYR A 470 -9.96 -9.07 15.20
CA TYR A 470 -10.14 -8.33 16.46
C TYR A 470 -11.26 -8.93 17.33
N THR A 471 -12.24 -9.63 16.74
CA THR A 471 -13.41 -10.17 17.47
C THR A 471 -13.38 -11.67 17.69
N ASP A 472 -12.56 -12.42 16.94
CA ASP A 472 -12.46 -13.90 16.97
C ASP A 472 -11.04 -14.29 17.40
N GLU A 473 -10.90 -14.71 18.66
CA GLU A 473 -9.60 -15.04 19.25
C GLU A 473 -8.98 -16.29 18.63
N ASP A 474 -9.76 -17.31 18.35
CA ASP A 474 -9.28 -18.54 17.74
C ASP A 474 -8.75 -18.29 16.34
N TYR A 475 -9.50 -17.51 15.55
CA TYR A 475 -9.05 -17.10 14.23
C TYR A 475 -7.78 -16.26 14.30
N ARG A 476 -7.71 -15.29 15.23
CA ARG A 476 -6.52 -14.46 15.46
C ARG A 476 -5.30 -15.31 15.77
N ASN A 477 -5.41 -16.22 16.73
CA ASN A 477 -4.30 -17.09 17.17
C ASN A 477 -3.85 -18.06 16.06
N SER A 478 -4.77 -18.45 15.16
CA SER A 478 -4.43 -19.28 14.00
C SER A 478 -3.57 -18.55 12.97
N VAL A 479 -3.63 -17.21 12.89
CA VAL A 479 -3.00 -16.40 11.83
C VAL A 479 -1.89 -15.50 12.37
N TYR A 480 -2.01 -14.98 13.59
CA TYR A 480 -1.12 -13.98 14.17
C TYR A 480 -0.54 -14.43 15.51
N LYS A 481 0.70 -14.00 15.78
CA LYS A 481 1.37 -14.27 17.07
C LYS A 481 1.20 -13.12 18.07
N GLU A 482 1.03 -11.90 17.58
CA GLU A 482 1.06 -10.67 18.38
C GLU A 482 -0.28 -9.95 18.27
N ASN A 483 -0.76 -9.45 19.40
CA ASN A 483 -2.02 -8.71 19.49
C ASN A 483 -1.73 -7.22 19.70
N PRO A 484 -2.49 -6.32 19.06
CA PRO A 484 -2.50 -4.93 19.46
C PRO A 484 -3.10 -4.77 20.85
N GLU A 485 -2.80 -3.66 21.52
CA GLU A 485 -3.37 -3.34 22.81
C GLU A 485 -4.90 -3.33 22.74
N LEU A 486 -5.54 -3.88 23.78
CA LEU A 486 -7.00 -4.03 23.83
C LEU A 486 -7.73 -2.67 23.72
N GLU A 487 -7.18 -1.63 24.32
CA GLU A 487 -7.72 -0.27 24.25
C GLU A 487 -7.76 0.23 22.80
N PHE A 488 -6.66 0.07 22.06
CA PHE A 488 -6.61 0.41 20.63
C PHE A 488 -7.66 -0.37 19.82
N VAL A 489 -7.79 -1.67 20.07
CA VAL A 489 -8.79 -2.52 19.41
C VAL A 489 -10.20 -2.03 19.68
N ASN A 490 -10.52 -1.71 20.94
CA ASN A 490 -11.84 -1.21 21.34
C ASN A 490 -12.17 0.14 20.69
N MET A 491 -11.21 1.08 20.66
CA MET A 491 -11.38 2.38 19.98
C MET A 491 -11.64 2.18 18.49
N TYR A 492 -10.86 1.32 17.84
CA TYR A 492 -11.03 1.01 16.41
C TYR A 492 -12.40 0.38 16.13
N LEU A 493 -12.79 -0.66 16.87
CA LEU A 493 -14.08 -1.33 16.70
C LEU A 493 -15.24 -0.35 16.91
N ASN A 494 -15.17 0.48 17.94
CA ASN A 494 -16.18 1.50 18.18
C ASN A 494 -16.32 2.45 16.97
N LEU A 495 -15.21 2.97 16.44
CA LEU A 495 -15.21 3.88 15.29
C LEU A 495 -15.82 3.27 14.00
N ILE A 496 -15.64 1.96 13.77
CA ILE A 496 -16.11 1.33 12.53
C ILE A 496 -17.51 0.70 12.63
N THR A 497 -18.04 0.56 13.87
CA THR A 497 -19.36 -0.05 14.11
C THR A 497 -20.42 0.95 14.58
N THR A 498 -20.01 2.13 15.08
CA THR A 498 -20.94 3.16 15.53
C THR A 498 -21.55 3.87 14.32
N ASN A 499 -22.87 3.78 14.19
CA ASN A 499 -23.66 4.47 13.18
C ASN A 499 -24.23 5.79 13.76
N CYS A 500 -24.44 6.78 12.90
CA CYS A 500 -25.19 8.02 13.19
C CYS A 500 -24.65 8.85 14.34
N VAL A 501 -23.38 9.19 14.29
CA VAL A 501 -22.80 10.20 15.20
C VAL A 501 -22.71 11.51 14.43
N ASP A 502 -22.98 12.61 15.13
CA ASP A 502 -22.65 13.94 14.63
C ASP A 502 -21.20 14.00 14.14
N LYS A 503 -20.94 14.71 13.03
CA LYS A 503 -19.61 14.77 12.40
C LYS A 503 -18.53 15.29 13.33
N LEU A 504 -18.86 16.27 14.19
CA LEU A 504 -17.91 16.81 15.16
C LEU A 504 -17.61 15.79 16.25
N GLN A 505 -18.63 15.10 16.77
CA GLN A 505 -18.44 14.04 17.75
C GLN A 505 -17.59 12.89 17.15
N ARG A 506 -17.86 12.48 15.91
CA ARG A 506 -17.07 11.48 15.23
C ARG A 506 -15.63 11.92 15.00
N LEU A 507 -15.42 13.21 14.68
CA LEU A 507 -14.08 13.79 14.56
C LEU A 507 -13.30 13.69 15.86
N GLU A 508 -13.93 14.01 17.00
CA GLU A 508 -13.27 13.90 18.32
C GLU A 508 -12.88 12.45 18.64
N MET A 509 -13.75 11.48 18.37
CA MET A 509 -13.40 10.06 18.51
C MET A 509 -12.20 9.66 17.64
N ILE A 510 -12.11 10.19 16.41
CA ILE A 510 -10.98 9.92 15.52
C ILE A 510 -9.71 10.62 16.03
N LYS A 511 -9.81 11.81 16.59
CA LYS A 511 -8.68 12.52 17.23
C LYS A 511 -8.15 11.73 18.44
N GLU A 512 -9.02 11.20 19.29
CA GLU A 512 -8.62 10.35 20.42
C GLU A 512 -7.88 9.08 19.93
N PHE A 513 -8.43 8.41 18.94
CA PHE A 513 -7.81 7.24 18.32
C PHE A 513 -6.45 7.56 17.68
N TYR A 514 -6.35 8.71 17.01
CA TYR A 514 -5.11 9.22 16.44
C TYR A 514 -4.08 9.52 17.53
N ASN A 515 -4.46 10.24 18.58
CA ASN A 515 -3.58 10.59 19.70
C ASN A 515 -3.06 9.33 20.41
N TYR A 516 -3.92 8.34 20.59
CA TYR A 516 -3.50 7.04 21.14
C TYR A 516 -2.46 6.36 20.25
N ALA A 517 -2.71 6.29 18.95
CA ALA A 517 -1.81 5.64 18.01
C ALA A 517 -0.45 6.34 17.88
N THR A 518 -0.39 7.65 18.09
CA THR A 518 0.82 8.48 17.92
C THR A 518 1.47 8.91 19.21
N ARG A 519 0.98 8.47 20.39
CA ARG A 519 1.38 8.94 21.72
C ARG A 519 2.89 8.92 22.02
N ASN A 520 3.62 8.04 21.33
CA ASN A 520 5.08 7.89 21.49
C ASN A 520 5.88 8.64 20.41
N ILE A 521 5.21 9.38 19.52
CA ILE A 521 5.88 10.07 18.41
C ILE A 521 5.72 11.58 18.61
N ASN A 522 6.83 12.25 18.84
CA ASN A 522 6.84 13.71 18.91
C ASN A 522 7.19 14.29 17.54
N LEU A 523 6.22 14.98 16.94
CA LEU A 523 6.41 15.78 15.73
C LEU A 523 6.06 17.23 16.05
N GLY A 524 7.08 18.06 16.30
CA GLY A 524 6.86 19.49 16.53
C GLY A 524 6.33 20.22 15.29
N ASN A 525 6.01 21.50 15.43
CA ASN A 525 5.58 22.33 14.30
C ASN A 525 6.71 22.53 13.28
N ASP A 526 7.93 22.68 13.78
CA ASP A 526 9.16 22.72 12.96
C ASP A 526 9.82 21.36 13.05
N TYR A 527 10.02 20.71 11.91
CA TYR A 527 10.70 19.43 11.85
C TYR A 527 11.53 19.27 10.56
N ARG A 528 12.51 18.40 10.65
CA ARG A 528 13.33 17.92 9.53
C ARG A 528 13.53 16.43 9.70
N ILE A 529 13.08 15.65 8.73
CA ILE A 529 13.00 14.20 8.80
C ILE A 529 13.75 13.60 7.61
N LEU A 530 14.61 12.62 7.87
CA LEU A 530 15.22 11.82 6.80
C LEU A 530 14.17 10.86 6.25
N ILE A 531 13.82 11.00 4.97
CA ILE A 531 12.86 10.12 4.30
C ILE A 531 13.57 9.08 3.44
N LYS A 532 12.90 7.96 3.18
CA LYS A 532 13.43 6.95 2.26
C LYS A 532 13.10 7.33 0.82
N SER A 533 14.05 7.07 -0.08
CA SER A 533 13.74 7.14 -1.52
C SER A 533 12.55 6.23 -1.85
N ARG A 534 11.67 6.69 -2.71
CA ARG A 534 10.62 5.86 -3.31
C ARG A 534 11.21 4.91 -4.36
N ASN A 535 12.44 5.16 -4.77
CA ASN A 535 13.17 4.38 -5.74
C ASN A 535 13.72 3.12 -5.09
N THR A 536 13.07 1.99 -5.33
CA THR A 536 13.31 0.71 -4.67
C THR A 536 14.75 0.19 -4.79
N GLY A 537 15.50 0.56 -5.85
CA GLY A 537 16.88 0.11 -6.08
C GLY A 537 17.94 0.70 -5.14
N ILE A 538 17.79 1.95 -4.69
CA ILE A 538 18.82 2.64 -3.88
C ILE A 538 18.66 2.31 -2.38
N ASN A 539 17.43 2.24 -1.88
CA ASN A 539 17.18 1.93 -0.48
C ASN A 539 17.44 0.47 -0.09
N GLN A 540 17.32 -0.47 -1.04
CA GLN A 540 17.59 -1.88 -0.78
C GLN A 540 19.07 -2.16 -0.49
N LYS A 541 19.99 -1.44 -1.13
CA LYS A 541 21.45 -1.54 -0.81
C LYS A 541 21.80 -1.05 0.60
N ARG A 542 21.02 -0.17 1.20
CA ARG A 542 21.20 0.32 2.57
C ARG A 542 20.79 -0.72 3.61
N TRP A 543 19.63 -1.38 3.39
CA TRP A 543 19.13 -2.40 4.31
C TRP A 543 20.02 -3.64 4.33
N SER A 544 20.59 -4.02 3.18
CA SER A 544 21.52 -5.14 3.11
C SER A 544 22.77 -4.94 3.99
N LYS A 545 23.33 -3.72 4.07
CA LYS A 545 24.49 -3.44 4.95
C LYS A 545 24.13 -3.43 6.43
N ALA A 546 22.99 -2.88 6.81
CA ALA A 546 22.54 -2.86 8.20
C ALA A 546 22.15 -4.28 8.68
N LEU A 547 21.46 -5.06 7.83
CA LEU A 547 21.07 -6.44 8.15
C LEU A 547 22.29 -7.39 8.23
N ILE A 548 23.25 -7.24 7.32
CA ILE A 548 24.48 -8.03 7.35
C ILE A 548 25.24 -7.78 8.67
N ASN A 549 25.32 -6.51 9.11
CA ASN A 549 25.96 -6.19 10.40
C ASN A 549 25.16 -6.72 11.60
N THR A 550 23.84 -6.72 11.56
CA THR A 550 23.00 -7.24 12.65
C THR A 550 23.02 -8.79 12.68
N LEU A 551 23.04 -9.44 11.52
CA LEU A 551 23.20 -10.90 11.42
C LEU A 551 24.60 -11.36 11.87
N PHE A 552 25.66 -10.66 11.50
CA PHE A 552 27.02 -10.97 11.99
C PHE A 552 27.16 -10.79 13.50
N LEU A 553 26.47 -9.81 14.10
CA LEU A 553 26.47 -9.62 15.55
C LEU A 553 25.66 -10.70 16.28
N SER A 554 24.55 -11.18 15.71
CA SER A 554 23.76 -12.26 16.33
C SER A 554 24.39 -13.64 16.20
N PHE A 555 25.18 -13.91 15.15
CA PHE A 555 25.91 -15.17 15.01
C PHE A 555 27.16 -15.24 15.90
N ASN A 556 27.82 -14.13 16.21
CA ASN A 556 28.97 -14.13 17.13
C ASN A 556 28.58 -14.25 18.60
N PHE A 557 27.33 -14.00 18.99
CA PHE A 557 26.90 -14.17 20.39
C PHE A 557 26.52 -15.62 20.76
N ASN A 558 26.18 -16.44 19.77
CA ASN A 558 25.84 -17.85 20.03
C ASN A 558 27.04 -18.82 19.98
N LEU A 559 28.24 -18.36 19.59
CA LEU A 559 29.47 -19.18 19.61
C LEU A 559 30.28 -19.08 20.90
N PHE A 560 29.87 -18.23 21.85
CA PHE A 560 30.62 -18.04 23.13
C PHE A 560 29.98 -18.69 24.36
N VAL A 561 28.96 -19.53 24.20
CA VAL A 561 28.28 -20.23 25.32
C VAL A 561 28.50 -21.75 25.30
N ILE A 562 29.34 -22.26 24.40
CA ILE A 562 29.78 -23.68 24.45
C ILE A 562 31.32 -23.72 24.34
N ILE A 563 32.01 -23.40 25.40
CA ILE A 563 33.32 -23.97 25.85
C ILE A 563 33.33 -23.90 27.38
#